data_e37596330d3afb6a8d612bd727681910
#
_entry.id   e37596330d3afb6a8d612bd727681910
#
_cell.length_a   1.000
_cell.length_b   1.000
_cell.length_c   1.000
_cell.angle_alpha   90.00
_cell.angle_beta   90.00
_cell.angle_gamma   90.00
#
_symmetry.space_group_name_H-M   'P 1'
#
loop_
_entity.id
_entity.type
_entity.pdbx_description
1 polymer ?
#
loop_
_entity_poly.entity_id
_entity_poly.type
_entity_poly.pdbx_seq_one_letter_code
_entity_poly.pdbx_strand_id
1 'polypeptide(L)'
;MRLKVSFQAMESTIPLNYNYFLSSFIYKRLASQNENFARFLHEKGYGKRFKFFTFSQLFFENSRVSGEKILIFPGKGWWYISSPVIEFVRYMFSSLSEDPVIRVEKTEFIVKSIDIENSLPDQSEYHFVMLSPLVVSVPEENNGKLYHRYLHPEEEEFYEVFRKNLVKKYRAFYGKEPEGTVEVIPDWDYIKSRQRITKRIKLKNAFVRAVVFPFKIRGEKKLVEIGYEAGFGEKNSMGFGMVALKKYER
;
A
#
# COMPACT_ATOMS: atom_id res chain seq x y z
N MET A 1 11.84 4.07 3.11
CA MET A 1 11.58 4.47 4.53
C MET A 1 10.10 4.40 4.84
N ARG A 2 9.72 4.12 6.10
CA ARG A 2 8.32 3.94 6.51
C ARG A 2 8.02 4.76 7.77
N LEU A 3 6.85 5.39 7.77
CA LEU A 3 6.27 6.05 8.93
C LEU A 3 5.16 5.18 9.52
N LYS A 4 5.16 5.00 10.83
CA LYS A 4 4.03 4.51 11.61
C LYS A 4 3.41 5.70 12.33
N VAL A 5 2.19 6.03 11.98
CA VAL A 5 1.43 7.13 12.57
C VAL A 5 0.43 6.54 13.56
N SER A 6 0.63 6.81 14.84
CA SER A 6 -0.29 6.41 15.90
C SER A 6 -1.24 7.56 16.22
N PHE A 7 -2.52 7.27 16.37
CA PHE A 7 -3.55 8.30 16.59
C PHE A 7 -4.59 7.84 17.63
N GLN A 8 -5.30 8.82 18.16
CA GLN A 8 -6.47 8.59 19.00
C GLN A 8 -7.72 8.55 18.14
N ALA A 9 -8.50 7.50 18.27
CA ALA A 9 -9.83 7.40 17.70
C ALA A 9 -10.90 7.67 18.76
N MET A 10 -11.90 8.47 18.40
CA MET A 10 -13.12 8.69 19.15
C MET A 10 -14.27 7.95 18.47
N GLU A 11 -15.42 7.88 19.13
CA GLU A 11 -16.61 7.31 18.51
C GLU A 11 -16.96 8.04 17.22
N SER A 12 -16.93 7.32 16.11
CA SER A 12 -17.07 7.87 14.76
C SER A 12 -17.35 6.81 13.72
N THR A 13 -17.56 7.23 12.49
CA THR A 13 -17.73 6.33 11.35
C THR A 13 -16.96 6.84 10.14
N ILE A 14 -16.38 5.89 9.38
CA ILE A 14 -15.79 6.19 8.07
C ILE A 14 -16.40 5.28 7.00
N PRO A 15 -16.38 5.68 5.71
CA PRO A 15 -16.78 4.79 4.63
C PRO A 15 -15.90 3.53 4.59
N LEU A 16 -16.45 2.37 4.26
CA LEU A 16 -15.67 1.13 4.07
C LEU A 16 -14.61 1.29 2.97
N ASN A 17 -14.93 2.06 1.93
CA ASN A 17 -14.05 2.34 0.79
C ASN A 17 -13.36 3.70 0.93
N TYR A 18 -12.56 3.87 1.96
CA TYR A 18 -11.89 5.15 2.30
C TYR A 18 -10.55 5.38 1.60
N ASN A 19 -10.06 4.44 0.81
CA ASN A 19 -8.73 4.52 0.14
C ASN A 19 -8.53 5.83 -0.64
N TYR A 20 -9.57 6.27 -1.38
CA TYR A 20 -9.50 7.51 -2.14
C TYR A 20 -9.32 8.75 -1.22
N PHE A 21 -9.99 8.77 -0.08
CA PHE A 21 -9.87 9.88 0.88
C PHE A 21 -8.46 9.94 1.46
N LEU A 22 -7.86 8.81 1.83
CA LEU A 22 -6.48 8.77 2.32
C LEU A 22 -5.47 9.16 1.23
N SER A 23 -5.64 8.68 0.00
CA SER A 23 -4.79 9.11 -1.11
C SER A 23 -4.88 10.62 -1.34
N SER A 24 -6.09 11.16 -1.37
CA SER A 24 -6.32 12.62 -1.48
C SER A 24 -5.70 13.39 -0.31
N PHE A 25 -5.82 12.88 0.90
CA PHE A 25 -5.20 13.45 2.09
C PHE A 25 -3.68 13.53 1.95
N ILE A 26 -3.02 12.44 1.51
CA ILE A 26 -1.57 12.43 1.28
C ILE A 26 -1.17 13.52 0.29
N TYR A 27 -1.84 13.62 -0.86
CA TYR A 27 -1.51 14.66 -1.85
C TYR A 27 -1.71 16.07 -1.32
N LYS A 28 -2.74 16.34 -0.51
CA LYS A 28 -2.95 17.63 0.15
C LYS A 28 -1.83 17.94 1.13
N ARG A 29 -1.38 16.96 1.91
CA ARG A 29 -0.26 17.09 2.84
C ARG A 29 1.07 17.34 2.15
N LEU A 30 1.33 16.67 1.03
CA LEU A 30 2.50 16.94 0.20
C LEU A 30 2.44 18.35 -0.40
N ALA A 31 1.29 18.78 -0.90
CA ALA A 31 1.11 20.10 -1.51
C ALA A 31 1.33 21.24 -0.50
N SER A 32 0.93 21.07 0.76
CA SER A 32 1.19 22.07 1.82
C SER A 32 2.67 22.27 2.12
N GLN A 33 3.51 21.26 1.85
CA GLN A 33 4.95 21.32 2.04
C GLN A 33 5.70 21.69 0.76
N ASN A 34 5.28 21.16 -0.38
CA ASN A 34 5.87 21.43 -1.69
C ASN A 34 4.86 21.13 -2.81
N GLU A 35 4.22 22.18 -3.33
CA GLU A 35 3.23 22.06 -4.38
C GLU A 35 3.77 21.45 -5.68
N ASN A 36 5.00 21.83 -6.08
CA ASN A 36 5.63 21.32 -7.29
C ASN A 36 5.91 19.81 -7.19
N PHE A 37 6.36 19.35 -6.03
CA PHE A 37 6.57 17.91 -5.78
C PHE A 37 5.25 17.14 -5.81
N ALA A 38 4.21 17.64 -5.15
CA ALA A 38 2.89 17.03 -5.16
C ALA A 38 2.31 16.94 -6.58
N ARG A 39 2.42 18.02 -7.36
CA ARG A 39 2.00 18.09 -8.76
C ARG A 39 2.80 17.11 -9.63
N PHE A 40 4.13 17.08 -9.51
CA PHE A 40 4.97 16.10 -10.19
C PHE A 40 4.53 14.67 -9.92
N LEU A 41 4.33 14.30 -8.64
CA LEU A 41 3.86 12.97 -8.28
C LEU A 41 2.47 12.67 -8.85
N HIS A 42 1.54 13.64 -8.80
CA HIS A 42 0.17 13.43 -9.27
C HIS A 42 0.10 13.24 -10.78
N GLU A 43 0.75 14.12 -11.54
CA GLU A 43 0.64 14.16 -13.00
C GLU A 43 1.61 13.21 -13.71
N LYS A 44 2.89 13.28 -13.39
CA LYS A 44 3.97 12.55 -14.08
C LYS A 44 4.40 11.30 -13.31
N GLY A 45 4.95 11.50 -12.11
CA GLY A 45 5.63 10.46 -11.34
C GLY A 45 6.95 10.01 -12.00
N TYR A 46 7.56 9.02 -11.40
CA TYR A 46 8.82 8.43 -11.86
C TYR A 46 8.58 7.42 -12.97
N GLY A 47 9.45 7.39 -13.98
CA GLY A 47 9.29 6.50 -15.13
C GLY A 47 7.93 6.66 -15.83
N LYS A 48 7.37 7.88 -15.82
CA LYS A 48 6.08 8.30 -16.41
C LYS A 48 4.83 7.69 -15.74
N ARG A 49 4.95 6.94 -14.64
CA ARG A 49 3.77 6.33 -13.99
C ARG A 49 3.89 6.04 -12.51
N PHE A 50 5.08 5.75 -11.97
CA PHE A 50 5.22 5.33 -10.59
C PHE A 50 5.22 6.53 -9.64
N LYS A 51 4.38 6.45 -8.61
CA LYS A 51 4.30 7.49 -7.56
C LYS A 51 5.25 7.20 -6.40
N PHE A 52 5.76 5.95 -6.32
CA PHE A 52 6.69 5.45 -5.32
C PHE A 52 6.28 5.71 -3.88
N PHE A 53 5.01 5.55 -3.59
CA PHE A 53 4.54 5.45 -2.22
C PHE A 53 3.36 4.48 -2.11
N THR A 54 3.19 3.96 -0.92
CA THR A 54 2.05 3.13 -0.53
C THR A 54 1.64 3.42 0.89
N PHE A 55 0.45 2.97 1.27
CA PHE A 55 -0.04 3.06 2.64
C PHE A 55 -0.91 1.87 3.02
N SER A 56 -0.96 1.60 4.32
CA SER A 56 -1.76 0.52 4.89
C SER A 56 -3.25 0.86 4.93
N GLN A 57 -4.05 -0.11 5.30
CA GLN A 57 -5.36 0.18 5.86
C GLN A 57 -5.18 0.94 7.19
N LEU A 58 -6.23 1.64 7.62
CA LEU A 58 -6.32 2.16 8.99
C LEU A 58 -6.61 1.00 9.93
N PHE A 59 -5.83 0.87 10.97
CA PHE A 59 -6.04 -0.10 12.02
C PHE A 59 -6.61 0.60 13.25
N PHE A 60 -7.60 -0.03 13.88
CA PHE A 60 -8.25 0.46 15.08
C PHE A 60 -8.24 -0.65 16.13
N GLU A 61 -8.01 -0.27 17.37
CA GLU A 61 -8.09 -1.18 18.51
C GLU A 61 -9.51 -1.76 18.63
N ASN A 62 -10.51 -0.91 18.43
CA ASN A 62 -11.92 -1.25 18.49
C ASN A 62 -12.68 -0.72 17.28
N SER A 63 -13.13 -1.63 16.41
CA SER A 63 -13.96 -1.26 15.26
C SER A 63 -14.75 -2.47 14.74
N ARG A 64 -15.84 -2.19 14.03
CA ARG A 64 -16.58 -3.23 13.28
C ARG A 64 -17.11 -2.70 11.96
N VAL A 65 -17.20 -3.57 10.98
CA VAL A 65 -17.85 -3.26 9.70
C VAL A 65 -19.36 -3.38 9.86
N SER A 66 -20.09 -2.38 9.36
CA SER A 66 -21.55 -2.35 9.33
C SER A 66 -22.01 -1.77 7.99
N GLY A 67 -22.47 -2.62 7.09
CA GLY A 67 -22.82 -2.24 5.72
C GLY A 67 -21.63 -1.63 4.98
N GLU A 68 -21.80 -0.41 4.47
CA GLU A 68 -20.76 0.34 3.74
C GLU A 68 -19.91 1.25 4.65
N LYS A 69 -19.97 1.08 5.97
CA LYS A 69 -19.26 1.88 6.96
C LYS A 69 -18.42 1.02 7.88
N ILE A 70 -17.40 1.63 8.47
CA ILE A 70 -16.66 1.13 9.62
C ILE A 70 -17.08 1.96 10.81
N LEU A 71 -17.69 1.33 11.81
CA LEU A 71 -17.98 1.91 13.10
C LEU A 71 -16.72 1.83 13.95
N ILE A 72 -16.29 2.95 14.49
CA ILE A 72 -15.07 3.08 15.27
C ILE A 72 -15.48 3.45 16.68
N PHE A 73 -14.91 2.76 17.67
CA PHE A 73 -15.09 3.03 19.08
C PHE A 73 -13.85 3.69 19.66
N PRO A 74 -13.96 4.39 20.81
CA PRO A 74 -12.82 5.02 21.44
C PRO A 74 -11.66 4.03 21.67
N GLY A 75 -10.43 4.45 21.36
CA GLY A 75 -9.24 3.63 21.48
C GLY A 75 -8.08 4.16 20.64
N LYS A 76 -7.03 3.37 20.55
CA LYS A 76 -5.86 3.68 19.71
C LYS A 76 -6.10 3.23 18.27
N GLY A 77 -5.48 3.94 17.34
CA GLY A 77 -5.38 3.50 15.97
C GLY A 77 -3.98 3.76 15.41
N TRP A 78 -3.67 3.13 14.29
CA TRP A 78 -2.39 3.33 13.62
C TRP A 78 -2.53 3.19 12.11
N TRP A 79 -1.63 3.87 11.42
CA TRP A 79 -1.55 3.91 9.98
C TRP A 79 -0.10 3.92 9.53
N TYR A 80 0.20 3.18 8.47
CA TYR A 80 1.54 3.12 7.91
C TYR A 80 1.58 3.79 6.54
N ILE A 81 2.64 4.57 6.30
CA ILE A 81 2.92 5.22 5.01
C ILE A 81 4.36 4.91 4.66
N SER A 82 4.64 4.53 3.42
CA SER A 82 5.98 4.12 3.00
C SER A 82 6.33 4.67 1.63
N SER A 83 7.61 5.04 1.47
CA SER A 83 8.19 5.46 0.20
C SER A 83 9.70 5.24 0.19
N PRO A 84 10.31 4.85 -0.95
CA PRO A 84 11.75 4.91 -1.16
C PRO A 84 12.26 6.35 -1.39
N VAL A 85 11.35 7.30 -1.69
CA VAL A 85 11.69 8.71 -1.95
C VAL A 85 11.77 9.46 -0.62
N ILE A 86 12.98 9.89 -0.24
CA ILE A 86 13.24 10.55 1.05
C ILE A 86 12.43 11.83 1.20
N GLU A 87 12.30 12.63 0.15
CA GLU A 87 11.54 13.88 0.14
C GLU A 87 10.07 13.64 0.46
N PHE A 88 9.48 12.56 -0.07
CA PHE A 88 8.11 12.18 0.25
C PHE A 88 7.93 11.95 1.75
N VAL A 89 8.84 11.15 2.34
CA VAL A 89 8.76 10.79 3.77
C VAL A 89 8.97 12.03 4.64
N ARG A 90 9.93 12.88 4.27
CA ARG A 90 10.20 14.15 4.97
C ARG A 90 8.99 15.08 4.95
N TYR A 91 8.38 15.31 3.78
CA TYR A 91 7.20 16.19 3.66
C TYR A 91 6.00 15.63 4.42
N MET A 92 5.77 14.31 4.37
CA MET A 92 4.70 13.71 5.16
C MET A 92 4.93 13.86 6.66
N PHE A 93 6.16 13.63 7.14
CA PHE A 93 6.53 13.80 8.54
C PHE A 93 6.34 15.25 8.99
N SER A 94 6.89 16.23 8.27
CA SER A 94 6.77 17.66 8.59
C SER A 94 5.31 18.11 8.62
N SER A 95 4.55 17.79 7.57
CA SER A 95 3.14 18.18 7.47
C SER A 95 2.27 17.58 8.60
N LEU A 96 2.51 16.33 8.99
CA LEU A 96 1.79 15.69 10.10
C LEU A 96 2.27 16.19 11.48
N SER A 97 3.49 16.72 11.58
CA SER A 97 3.99 17.36 12.80
C SER A 97 3.40 18.76 12.98
N GLU A 98 3.21 19.50 11.88
CA GLU A 98 2.63 20.85 11.89
C GLU A 98 1.10 20.84 12.14
N ASP A 99 0.38 19.92 11.49
CA ASP A 99 -1.05 19.71 11.68
C ASP A 99 -1.30 18.21 11.98
N PRO A 100 -1.31 17.83 13.27
CA PRO A 100 -1.34 16.44 13.71
C PRO A 100 -2.74 15.81 13.61
N VAL A 101 -3.38 15.94 12.45
CA VAL A 101 -4.76 15.43 12.21
C VAL A 101 -4.78 14.62 10.92
N ILE A 102 -5.26 13.37 10.97
CA ILE A 102 -5.60 12.57 9.79
C ILE A 102 -7.08 12.79 9.48
N ARG A 103 -7.39 13.14 8.21
CA ARG A 103 -8.75 13.38 7.76
C ARG A 103 -9.22 12.32 6.78
N VAL A 104 -10.33 11.67 7.10
CA VAL A 104 -11.03 10.71 6.23
C VAL A 104 -12.46 11.16 6.05
N GLU A 105 -12.78 11.71 4.89
CA GLU A 105 -14.07 12.35 4.60
C GLU A 105 -14.36 13.47 5.62
N LYS A 106 -15.30 13.24 6.54
CA LYS A 106 -15.69 14.19 7.60
C LYS A 106 -15.12 13.82 8.98
N THR A 107 -14.42 12.70 9.08
CA THR A 107 -13.88 12.19 10.34
C THR A 107 -12.42 12.58 10.50
N GLU A 108 -12.07 13.02 11.69
CA GLU A 108 -10.72 13.43 12.06
C GLU A 108 -10.15 12.51 13.14
N PHE A 109 -8.86 12.18 13.02
CA PHE A 109 -8.12 11.42 14.01
C PHE A 109 -6.90 12.22 14.45
N ILE A 110 -6.73 12.42 15.75
CA ILE A 110 -5.64 13.21 16.32
C ILE A 110 -4.39 12.34 16.42
N VAL A 111 -3.33 12.71 15.69
CA VAL A 111 -2.02 12.05 15.73
C VAL A 111 -1.40 12.22 17.11
N LYS A 112 -0.87 11.15 17.66
CA LYS A 112 -0.19 11.10 18.97
C LYS A 112 1.32 10.90 18.83
N SER A 113 1.75 10.08 17.88
CA SER A 113 3.16 9.89 17.55
C SER A 113 3.36 9.54 16.08
N ILE A 114 4.54 9.85 15.57
CA ILE A 114 5.02 9.46 14.24
C ILE A 114 6.37 8.79 14.47
N ASP A 115 6.42 7.50 14.23
CA ASP A 115 7.63 6.69 14.39
C ASP A 115 8.19 6.32 13.02
N ILE A 116 9.51 6.40 12.87
CA ILE A 116 10.21 5.93 11.67
C ILE A 116 10.55 4.45 11.90
N GLU A 117 10.01 3.58 11.07
CA GLU A 117 10.35 2.16 11.12
C GLU A 117 11.68 1.87 10.41
N ASN A 118 12.41 0.91 10.95
CA ASN A 118 13.65 0.42 10.36
C ASN A 118 13.45 -0.12 8.94
N SER A 119 14.49 -0.03 8.12
CA SER A 119 14.57 -0.69 6.83
C SER A 119 14.48 -2.20 6.98
N LEU A 120 14.28 -2.89 5.86
CA LEU A 120 14.31 -4.36 5.85
C LEU A 120 15.67 -4.85 6.37
N PRO A 121 15.68 -5.85 7.29
CA PRO A 121 16.89 -6.50 7.74
C PRO A 121 17.56 -7.24 6.57
N ASP A 122 18.84 -7.58 6.71
CA ASP A 122 19.54 -8.37 5.72
C ASP A 122 19.26 -9.87 5.94
N GLN A 123 18.51 -10.46 5.01
CA GLN A 123 18.17 -11.89 5.05
C GLN A 123 17.90 -12.41 3.64
N SER A 124 18.02 -13.72 3.48
CA SER A 124 17.85 -14.40 2.18
C SER A 124 16.38 -14.61 1.80
N GLU A 125 15.50 -14.64 2.77
CA GLU A 125 14.07 -14.86 2.61
C GLU A 125 13.28 -13.94 3.55
N TYR A 126 12.23 -13.32 3.04
CA TYR A 126 11.34 -12.44 3.79
C TYR A 126 9.94 -13.05 3.84
N HIS A 127 9.36 -13.11 5.03
CA HIS A 127 7.98 -13.54 5.23
C HIS A 127 7.11 -12.31 5.44
N PHE A 128 6.16 -12.09 4.55
CA PHE A 128 5.30 -10.92 4.59
C PHE A 128 3.85 -11.24 4.93
N VAL A 129 3.24 -10.35 5.70
CA VAL A 129 1.79 -10.24 5.88
C VAL A 129 1.32 -8.94 5.24
N MET A 130 0.10 -8.93 4.73
CA MET A 130 -0.46 -7.76 4.05
C MET A 130 -1.00 -6.73 5.04
N LEU A 131 -0.55 -5.48 4.93
CA LEU A 131 -1.12 -4.31 5.60
C LEU A 131 -2.16 -3.59 4.72
N SER A 132 -2.12 -3.82 3.41
CA SER A 132 -3.17 -3.44 2.47
C SER A 132 -3.28 -4.47 1.34
N PRO A 133 -4.45 -4.61 0.70
CA PRO A 133 -4.65 -5.61 -0.35
C PRO A 133 -3.73 -5.43 -1.54
N LEU A 134 -3.36 -6.50 -2.22
CA LEU A 134 -2.49 -6.53 -3.39
C LEU A 134 -3.30 -6.55 -4.68
N VAL A 135 -2.92 -5.73 -5.65
CA VAL A 135 -3.50 -5.70 -7.00
C VAL A 135 -2.46 -6.16 -8.00
N VAL A 136 -2.82 -7.16 -8.78
CA VAL A 136 -2.09 -7.61 -9.97
C VAL A 136 -3.10 -7.73 -11.10
N SER A 137 -2.84 -7.10 -12.25
CA SER A 137 -3.78 -7.11 -13.36
C SER A 137 -3.07 -7.11 -14.71
N VAL A 138 -3.77 -7.57 -15.74
CA VAL A 138 -3.36 -7.48 -17.14
C VAL A 138 -4.40 -6.70 -17.92
N PRO A 139 -3.98 -5.90 -18.92
CA PRO A 139 -4.92 -5.28 -19.84
C PRO A 139 -5.49 -6.38 -20.75
N GLU A 140 -6.79 -6.39 -20.89
CA GLU A 140 -7.52 -7.21 -21.88
C GLU A 140 -8.43 -6.35 -22.72
N GLU A 141 -8.65 -6.75 -23.97
CA GLU A 141 -9.57 -6.10 -24.87
C GLU A 141 -10.81 -6.95 -25.07
N ASN A 142 -11.98 -6.37 -24.90
CA ASN A 142 -13.25 -7.02 -25.19
C ASN A 142 -14.16 -6.04 -25.92
N ASN A 143 -14.60 -6.41 -27.11
CA ASN A 143 -15.45 -5.59 -28.00
C ASN A 143 -14.87 -4.17 -28.24
N GLY A 144 -13.56 -4.06 -28.50
CA GLY A 144 -12.87 -2.78 -28.75
C GLY A 144 -12.68 -1.91 -27.50
N LYS A 145 -13.02 -2.41 -26.32
CA LYS A 145 -12.80 -1.70 -25.04
C LYS A 145 -11.73 -2.38 -24.22
N LEU A 146 -10.75 -1.58 -23.80
CA LEU A 146 -9.69 -2.04 -22.91
C LEU A 146 -10.23 -2.09 -21.47
N TYR A 147 -10.04 -3.21 -20.79
CA TYR A 147 -10.34 -3.39 -19.39
C TYR A 147 -9.19 -4.08 -18.66
N HIS A 148 -9.22 -4.12 -17.32
CA HIS A 148 -8.22 -4.80 -16.51
C HIS A 148 -8.79 -6.12 -15.99
N ARG A 149 -8.20 -7.25 -16.40
CA ARG A 149 -8.42 -8.55 -15.76
C ARG A 149 -7.53 -8.63 -14.52
N TYR A 150 -8.16 -8.75 -13.37
CA TYR A 150 -7.46 -8.90 -12.08
C TYR A 150 -7.11 -10.36 -11.87
N LEU A 151 -5.82 -10.63 -11.64
CA LEU A 151 -5.29 -11.98 -11.48
C LEU A 151 -5.46 -12.49 -10.04
N HIS A 152 -5.64 -13.81 -9.92
CA HIS A 152 -5.70 -14.51 -8.64
C HIS A 152 -4.38 -15.27 -8.40
N PRO A 153 -3.90 -15.45 -7.14
CA PRO A 153 -2.65 -16.17 -6.87
C PRO A 153 -2.64 -17.65 -7.26
N GLU A 154 -3.76 -18.23 -7.64
CA GLU A 154 -3.84 -19.57 -8.26
C GLU A 154 -3.45 -19.59 -9.74
N GLU A 155 -3.35 -18.42 -10.38
CA GLU A 155 -2.92 -18.27 -11.77
C GLU A 155 -1.40 -18.08 -11.84
N GLU A 156 -0.68 -18.87 -12.64
CA GLU A 156 0.78 -18.70 -12.82
C GLU A 156 1.15 -17.32 -13.34
N GLU A 157 0.32 -16.77 -14.22
CA GLU A 157 0.48 -15.42 -14.77
C GLU A 157 0.56 -14.33 -13.68
N PHE A 158 -0.10 -14.55 -12.53
CA PHE A 158 -0.03 -13.64 -11.39
C PHE A 158 1.42 -13.37 -10.97
N TYR A 159 2.23 -14.40 -10.84
CA TYR A 159 3.62 -14.27 -10.38
C TYR A 159 4.53 -13.66 -11.44
N GLU A 160 4.28 -13.93 -12.71
CA GLU A 160 5.00 -13.29 -13.80
C GLU A 160 4.73 -11.78 -13.85
N VAL A 161 3.46 -11.38 -13.79
CA VAL A 161 3.06 -9.97 -13.79
C VAL A 161 3.56 -9.26 -12.55
N PHE A 162 3.50 -9.92 -11.38
CA PHE A 162 4.06 -9.41 -10.13
C PHE A 162 5.56 -9.11 -10.27
N ARG A 163 6.38 -10.07 -10.75
CA ARG A 163 7.82 -9.89 -10.97
C ARG A 163 8.11 -8.81 -12.00
N LYS A 164 7.41 -8.83 -13.14
CA LYS A 164 7.54 -7.80 -14.19
C LYS A 164 7.25 -6.39 -13.65
N ASN A 165 6.28 -6.26 -12.75
CA ASN A 165 5.96 -4.98 -12.10
C ASN A 165 7.10 -4.51 -11.18
N LEU A 166 7.69 -5.40 -10.37
CA LEU A 166 8.86 -5.08 -9.54
C LEU A 166 10.07 -4.63 -10.36
N VAL A 167 10.39 -5.34 -11.43
CA VAL A 167 11.49 -4.96 -12.34
C VAL A 167 11.24 -3.58 -12.96
N LYS A 168 10.01 -3.30 -13.39
CA LYS A 168 9.65 -1.96 -13.91
C LYS A 168 9.83 -0.87 -12.87
N LYS A 169 9.46 -1.12 -11.61
CA LYS A 169 9.70 -0.18 -10.50
C LYS A 169 11.19 0.02 -10.25
N TYR A 170 11.95 -1.06 -10.22
CA TYR A 170 13.39 -1.01 -10.04
C TYR A 170 14.07 -0.14 -11.10
N ARG A 171 13.76 -0.40 -12.38
CA ARG A 171 14.29 0.40 -13.51
C ARG A 171 13.90 1.88 -13.39
N ALA A 172 12.65 2.16 -13.04
CA ALA A 172 12.15 3.53 -12.91
C ALA A 172 12.78 4.29 -11.74
N PHE A 173 13.22 3.60 -10.69
CA PHE A 173 13.82 4.19 -9.50
C PHE A 173 15.34 4.29 -9.59
N TYR A 174 16.01 3.21 -10.01
CA TYR A 174 17.48 3.12 -10.03
C TYR A 174 18.09 3.45 -11.40
N GLY A 175 17.30 3.57 -12.46
CA GLY A 175 17.80 3.86 -13.81
C GLY A 175 18.61 2.74 -14.46
N LYS A 176 18.58 1.51 -13.92
CA LYS A 176 19.34 0.35 -14.42
C LYS A 176 18.54 -0.94 -14.28
N GLU A 177 19.03 -2.00 -14.92
CA GLU A 177 18.48 -3.35 -14.75
C GLU A 177 18.84 -3.93 -13.38
N PRO A 178 17.94 -4.75 -12.77
CA PRO A 178 18.32 -5.54 -11.61
C PRO A 178 19.34 -6.63 -12.00
N GLU A 179 20.21 -6.99 -11.07
CA GLU A 179 21.24 -8.03 -11.29
C GLU A 179 20.70 -9.45 -11.13
N GLY A 180 19.58 -9.57 -10.40
CA GLY A 180 18.93 -10.84 -10.13
C GLY A 180 17.42 -10.78 -10.31
N THR A 181 16.75 -11.77 -9.79
CA THR A 181 15.31 -11.94 -9.80
C THR A 181 14.78 -12.23 -8.41
N VAL A 182 13.46 -12.32 -8.29
CA VAL A 182 12.80 -12.76 -7.05
C VAL A 182 11.87 -13.94 -7.32
N GLU A 183 11.79 -14.82 -6.35
CA GLU A 183 10.78 -15.87 -6.25
C GLU A 183 9.73 -15.46 -5.21
N VAL A 184 8.46 -15.60 -5.55
CA VAL A 184 7.33 -15.30 -4.67
C VAL A 184 6.62 -16.62 -4.37
N ILE A 185 6.49 -16.95 -3.09
CA ILE A 185 5.92 -18.20 -2.60
C ILE A 185 4.72 -17.85 -1.71
N PRO A 186 3.49 -18.07 -2.19
CA PRO A 186 2.29 -17.81 -1.39
C PRO A 186 2.15 -18.79 -0.23
N ASP A 187 1.51 -18.37 0.83
CA ASP A 187 1.08 -19.24 1.92
C ASP A 187 -0.21 -19.98 1.49
N TRP A 188 -0.01 -21.16 0.85
CA TRP A 188 -1.11 -21.96 0.33
C TRP A 188 -2.03 -22.50 1.41
N ASP A 189 -1.51 -22.77 2.61
CA ASP A 189 -2.33 -23.24 3.74
C ASP A 189 -3.27 -22.12 4.19
N TYR A 190 -2.76 -20.90 4.26
CA TYR A 190 -3.60 -19.72 4.52
C TYR A 190 -4.66 -19.56 3.44
N ILE A 191 -4.29 -19.61 2.16
CA ILE A 191 -5.21 -19.41 1.04
C ILE A 191 -6.34 -20.46 1.08
N LYS A 192 -5.98 -21.73 1.25
CA LYS A 192 -6.94 -22.85 1.32
C LYS A 192 -7.84 -22.81 2.56
N SER A 193 -7.31 -22.31 3.69
CA SER A 193 -8.08 -22.23 4.95
C SER A 193 -9.10 -21.09 4.96
N ARG A 194 -9.01 -20.14 4.03
CA ARG A 194 -9.92 -18.98 3.98
C ARG A 194 -11.02 -19.17 2.96
N GLN A 195 -12.25 -18.87 3.36
CA GLN A 195 -13.39 -18.86 2.45
C GLN A 195 -13.20 -17.88 1.28
N ARG A 196 -12.49 -16.75 1.51
CA ARG A 196 -12.23 -15.73 0.51
C ARG A 196 -11.00 -14.91 0.88
N ILE A 197 -10.06 -14.79 -0.06
CA ILE A 197 -8.92 -13.89 0.02
C ILE A 197 -9.10 -12.62 -0.84
N THR A 198 -10.13 -12.57 -1.68
CA THR A 198 -10.42 -11.46 -2.59
C THR A 198 -11.18 -10.35 -1.88
N LYS A 199 -10.75 -9.10 -2.11
CA LYS A 199 -11.41 -7.87 -1.69
C LYS A 199 -11.85 -7.07 -2.91
N ARG A 200 -13.07 -6.57 -2.90
CA ARG A 200 -13.61 -5.64 -3.92
C ARG A 200 -13.67 -4.25 -3.29
N ILE A 201 -12.86 -3.32 -3.81
CA ILE A 201 -12.73 -1.98 -3.25
C ILE A 201 -13.18 -0.98 -4.31
N LYS A 202 -14.08 -0.07 -3.92
CA LYS A 202 -14.56 1.01 -4.77
C LYS A 202 -13.59 2.18 -4.72
N LEU A 203 -13.08 2.61 -5.86
CA LEU A 203 -12.27 3.80 -6.03
C LEU A 203 -13.01 4.77 -6.95
N LYS A 204 -13.59 5.83 -6.42
CA LYS A 204 -14.48 6.74 -7.17
C LYS A 204 -15.60 5.95 -7.89
N ASN A 205 -15.54 5.90 -9.22
CA ASN A 205 -16.55 5.28 -10.08
C ASN A 205 -16.16 3.87 -10.56
N ALA A 206 -15.02 3.33 -10.12
CA ALA A 206 -14.53 2.03 -10.53
C ALA A 206 -14.34 1.08 -9.35
N PHE A 207 -14.45 -0.23 -9.61
CA PHE A 207 -14.11 -1.25 -8.64
C PHE A 207 -12.77 -1.89 -8.98
N VAL A 208 -11.98 -2.10 -7.95
CA VAL A 208 -10.72 -2.83 -8.01
C VAL A 208 -10.87 -4.14 -7.28
N ARG A 209 -10.50 -5.25 -7.91
CA ARG A 209 -10.38 -6.54 -7.24
C ARG A 209 -8.93 -6.71 -6.79
N ALA A 210 -8.74 -6.98 -5.51
CA ALA A 210 -7.45 -7.15 -4.89
C ALA A 210 -7.46 -8.42 -4.02
N VAL A 211 -6.30 -8.93 -3.66
CA VAL A 211 -6.14 -10.14 -2.86
C VAL A 211 -5.38 -9.87 -1.56
N VAL A 212 -5.65 -10.67 -0.53
CA VAL A 212 -4.98 -10.59 0.78
C VAL A 212 -4.54 -11.98 1.18
N PHE A 213 -3.25 -12.23 1.20
CA PHE A 213 -2.63 -13.48 1.63
C PHE A 213 -1.18 -13.26 2.07
N PRO A 214 -0.68 -13.98 3.07
CA PRO A 214 0.75 -13.98 3.40
C PRO A 214 1.57 -14.64 2.30
N PHE A 215 2.80 -14.16 2.10
CA PHE A 215 3.72 -14.77 1.16
C PHE A 215 5.16 -14.64 1.62
N LYS A 216 6.02 -15.53 1.11
CA LYS A 216 7.46 -15.40 1.21
C LYS A 216 8.02 -14.85 -0.09
N ILE A 217 9.13 -14.15 0.02
CA ILE A 217 9.89 -13.69 -1.14
C ILE A 217 11.39 -13.89 -0.87
N ARG A 218 12.10 -14.43 -1.84
CA ARG A 218 13.57 -14.60 -1.85
C ARG A 218 14.13 -14.06 -3.14
N GLY A 219 15.42 -13.69 -3.08
CA GLY A 219 16.16 -13.23 -4.26
C GLY A 219 16.79 -11.86 -4.03
N GLU A 220 16.91 -11.07 -5.09
CA GLU A 220 17.63 -9.81 -5.05
C GLU A 220 17.03 -8.81 -4.05
N LYS A 221 17.83 -8.47 -3.04
CA LYS A 221 17.43 -7.61 -1.91
C LYS A 221 16.84 -6.28 -2.37
N LYS A 222 17.46 -5.59 -3.33
CA LYS A 222 16.98 -4.29 -3.83
C LYS A 222 15.64 -4.37 -4.55
N LEU A 223 15.33 -5.50 -5.21
CA LEU A 223 14.01 -5.76 -5.75
C LEU A 223 12.96 -5.95 -4.64
N VAL A 224 13.33 -6.64 -3.56
CA VAL A 224 12.45 -6.79 -2.39
C VAL A 224 12.24 -5.45 -1.70
N GLU A 225 13.30 -4.67 -1.49
CA GLU A 225 13.26 -3.35 -0.85
C GLU A 225 12.35 -2.37 -1.60
N ILE A 226 12.47 -2.28 -2.95
CA ILE A 226 11.59 -1.38 -3.72
C ILE A 226 10.12 -1.79 -3.62
N GLY A 227 9.83 -3.11 -3.58
CA GLY A 227 8.48 -3.61 -3.33
C GLY A 227 7.98 -3.30 -1.92
N TYR A 228 8.84 -3.45 -0.91
CA TYR A 228 8.53 -3.18 0.48
C TYR A 228 8.24 -1.69 0.75
N GLU A 229 9.01 -0.81 0.14
CA GLU A 229 8.91 0.64 0.37
C GLU A 229 7.86 1.31 -0.54
N ALA A 230 7.79 0.93 -1.82
CA ALA A 230 6.83 1.51 -2.77
C ALA A 230 5.51 0.75 -2.89
N GLY A 231 5.41 -0.41 -2.24
CA GLY A 231 4.30 -1.36 -2.37
C GLY A 231 4.50 -2.37 -3.50
N PHE A 232 4.07 -3.60 -3.26
CA PHE A 232 4.02 -4.66 -4.28
C PHE A 232 2.83 -4.49 -5.21
N GLY A 233 2.93 -5.01 -6.44
CA GLY A 233 1.86 -4.94 -7.44
C GLY A 233 1.52 -3.50 -7.85
N GLU A 234 0.23 -3.24 -8.09
CA GLU A 234 -0.27 -2.03 -8.71
C GLU A 234 -1.07 -1.14 -7.76
N LYS A 235 -1.40 0.10 -8.21
CA LYS A 235 -2.25 1.07 -7.52
C LYS A 235 -1.76 1.44 -6.10
N ASN A 236 -0.46 1.39 -5.87
CA ASN A 236 0.15 1.59 -4.56
C ASN A 236 -0.21 2.95 -3.94
N SER A 237 -0.20 4.03 -4.72
CA SER A 237 -0.62 5.37 -4.27
C SER A 237 -2.10 5.48 -3.87
N MET A 238 -2.87 4.43 -4.10
CA MET A 238 -4.27 4.29 -3.66
C MET A 238 -4.41 3.35 -2.46
N GLY A 239 -3.30 3.00 -1.78
CA GLY A 239 -3.29 2.15 -0.59
C GLY A 239 -3.40 0.66 -0.91
N PHE A 240 -2.59 0.19 -1.85
CA PHE A 240 -2.50 -1.21 -2.21
C PHE A 240 -1.06 -1.71 -2.14
N GLY A 241 -0.92 -3.00 -1.80
CA GLY A 241 0.35 -3.71 -1.86
C GLY A 241 1.35 -3.41 -0.76
N MET A 242 0.93 -2.78 0.34
CA MET A 242 1.76 -2.60 1.51
C MET A 242 1.83 -3.87 2.34
N VAL A 243 3.02 -4.22 2.80
CA VAL A 243 3.26 -5.42 3.61
C VAL A 243 4.07 -5.09 4.86
N ALA A 244 4.03 -5.99 5.85
CA ALA A 244 4.94 -6.00 6.99
C ALA A 244 5.65 -7.35 7.09
N LEU A 245 6.82 -7.39 7.72
CA LEU A 245 7.45 -8.64 8.09
C LEU A 245 6.56 -9.38 9.09
N LYS A 246 6.35 -10.66 8.85
CA LYS A 246 5.69 -11.55 9.82
C LYS A 246 6.60 -11.66 11.05
N LYS A 247 6.16 -11.13 12.18
CA LYS A 247 6.84 -11.38 13.45
C LYS A 247 6.55 -12.83 13.82
N TYR A 248 7.60 -13.63 13.98
CA TYR A 248 7.46 -14.93 14.60
C TYR A 248 7.15 -14.69 16.09
N GLU A 249 6.01 -15.11 16.54
CA GLU A 249 5.79 -15.26 17.97
C GLU A 249 6.81 -16.30 18.47
N ARG A 250 7.72 -15.86 19.35
CA ARG A 250 8.67 -16.73 20.06
C ARG A 250 7.98 -17.35 21.25
#